data_79bb1ba71d0055320cc2e421621483ef
#
_entry.id   79bb1ba71d0055320cc2e421621483ef
#
_cell.length_a   1.000
_cell.length_b   1.000
_cell.length_c   1.000
_cell.angle_alpha   90.00
_cell.angle_beta   90.00
_cell.angle_gamma   90.00
#
_symmetry.space_group_name_H-M   'P 1'
#
loop_
_entity.id
_entity.type
_entity.pdbx_description
1 polymer ?
#
loop_
_entity_poly.entity_id
_entity_poly.type
_entity_poly.pdbx_seq_one_letter_code
_entity_poly.pdbx_strand_id
1 'polypeptide(L)'
;HAWRDMVARGVDLVLHLGDYIYESGSGDPVRRHDPGECVSLEDYRRRYAWYRSDAWLRAAHAACPWLVTWDDHEVDNDYAGLQSEHPAEQATFAARRAAAYQAYWEHMPMPRAMRPIGGAMSLFGTTQIGDLFAFHMLDTRQYRSPQVCSKPPRVGGSRVFVDECPTWEDPGRSMLGGPQERWIDGQLRGS
;
A
#
# COMPACT_ATOMS: atom_id res chain seq x y z
N HIS A 1 -11.85 12.83 15.34
CA HIS A 1 -12.03 12.83 13.89
C HIS A 1 -10.90 13.60 13.20
N ALA A 2 -9.80 12.88 12.84
CA ALA A 2 -8.64 13.48 12.20
C ALA A 2 -9.00 14.23 10.90
N TRP A 3 -9.83 13.64 10.05
CA TRP A 3 -10.23 14.26 8.77
C TRP A 3 -10.95 15.61 8.95
N ARG A 4 -11.82 15.72 9.97
CA ARG A 4 -12.50 16.99 10.27
C ARG A 4 -11.51 18.07 10.71
N ASP A 5 -10.57 17.72 11.57
CA ASP A 5 -9.55 18.64 12.05
C ASP A 5 -8.62 19.07 10.91
N MET A 6 -8.22 18.14 10.05
CA MET A 6 -7.42 18.41 8.86
C MET A 6 -8.10 19.43 7.92
N VAL A 7 -9.38 19.20 7.60
CA VAL A 7 -10.16 20.14 6.77
C VAL A 7 -10.27 21.51 7.42
N ALA A 8 -10.50 21.56 8.73
CA ALA A 8 -10.59 22.82 9.46
C ALA A 8 -9.27 23.61 9.51
N ARG A 9 -8.14 22.94 9.42
CA ARG A 9 -6.81 23.58 9.39
C ARG A 9 -6.39 24.10 8.02
N GLY A 10 -7.08 23.72 6.95
CA GLY A 10 -6.78 24.18 5.59
C GLY A 10 -5.39 23.73 5.12
N VAL A 11 -5.10 22.42 5.19
CA VAL A 11 -3.82 21.86 4.70
C VAL A 11 -3.73 21.96 3.17
N ASP A 12 -2.54 22.21 2.64
CA ASP A 12 -2.30 22.40 1.21
C ASP A 12 -2.12 21.08 0.44
N LEU A 13 -1.65 20.02 1.11
CA LEU A 13 -1.34 18.73 0.52
C LEU A 13 -1.45 17.62 1.57
N VAL A 14 -1.96 16.46 1.17
CA VAL A 14 -1.91 15.24 1.97
C VAL A 14 -0.89 14.27 1.35
N LEU A 15 0.03 13.78 2.17
CA LEU A 15 0.87 12.62 1.86
C LEU A 15 0.28 11.42 2.58
N HIS A 16 -0.33 10.50 1.84
CA HIS A 16 -0.92 9.29 2.39
C HIS A 16 -0.02 8.09 2.13
N LEU A 17 0.46 7.47 3.19
CA LEU A 17 1.55 6.49 3.13
C LEU A 17 1.08 5.04 3.21
N GLY A 18 -0.18 4.77 2.98
CA GLY A 18 -0.77 3.44 2.98
C GLY A 18 -1.78 3.22 4.10
N ASP A 19 -2.35 2.02 4.17
CA ASP A 19 -3.43 1.62 5.08
C ASP A 19 -4.67 2.51 4.94
N TYR A 20 -5.00 2.87 3.71
CA TYR A 20 -6.20 3.63 3.44
C TYR A 20 -7.47 2.82 3.69
N ILE A 21 -7.43 1.55 3.37
CA ILE A 21 -8.43 0.55 3.73
C ILE A 21 -7.76 -0.61 4.48
N TYR A 22 -8.56 -1.41 5.17
CA TYR A 22 -8.17 -2.70 5.72
C TYR A 22 -9.01 -3.78 5.05
N GLU A 23 -8.37 -4.80 4.47
CA GLU A 23 -8.99 -5.85 3.66
C GLU A 23 -9.80 -6.83 4.50
N SER A 24 -9.37 -7.07 5.74
CA SER A 24 -10.03 -7.97 6.67
C SER A 24 -11.17 -7.30 7.42
N GLY A 25 -12.15 -8.06 7.84
CA GLY A 25 -13.21 -7.60 8.72
C GLY A 25 -12.66 -7.24 10.11
N SER A 26 -12.92 -6.02 10.58
CA SER A 26 -12.53 -5.60 11.91
C SER A 26 -13.60 -5.96 12.92
N GLY A 27 -13.21 -6.64 13.99
CA GLY A 27 -14.03 -6.81 15.20
C GLY A 27 -14.13 -5.55 16.06
N ASP A 28 -13.53 -4.44 15.63
CA ASP A 28 -13.53 -3.18 16.37
C ASP A 28 -14.95 -2.59 16.44
N PRO A 29 -15.52 -2.40 17.65
CA PRO A 29 -16.85 -1.82 17.81
C PRO A 29 -16.96 -0.35 17.36
N VAL A 30 -15.85 0.37 17.23
CA VAL A 30 -15.83 1.79 16.86
C VAL A 30 -15.94 1.98 15.35
N ARG A 31 -15.33 1.10 14.56
CA ARG A 31 -15.43 1.07 13.10
C ARG A 31 -15.63 -0.37 12.63
N ARG A 32 -16.88 -0.77 12.57
CA ARG A 32 -17.23 -2.06 11.98
C ARG A 32 -17.03 -1.96 10.48
N HIS A 33 -16.08 -2.73 9.96
CA HIS A 33 -16.02 -3.05 8.55
C HIS A 33 -17.09 -4.08 8.20
N ASP A 34 -17.47 -4.15 6.93
CA ASP A 34 -18.16 -5.32 6.39
C ASP A 34 -17.36 -6.58 6.80
N PRO A 35 -17.98 -7.60 7.41
CA PRO A 35 -17.29 -8.72 8.05
C PRO A 35 -16.50 -9.64 7.08
N GLY A 36 -16.61 -9.44 5.78
CA GLY A 36 -15.87 -10.22 4.78
C GLY A 36 -14.44 -9.74 4.57
N GLU A 37 -13.57 -10.67 4.25
CA GLU A 37 -12.24 -10.37 3.72
C GLU A 37 -12.33 -10.02 2.23
N CYS A 38 -11.53 -9.05 1.78
CA CYS A 38 -11.49 -8.65 0.38
C CYS A 38 -10.62 -9.63 -0.42
N VAL A 39 -11.20 -10.29 -1.42
CA VAL A 39 -10.51 -11.25 -2.29
C VAL A 39 -10.73 -10.92 -3.76
N SER A 40 -11.95 -10.46 -4.09
CA SER A 40 -12.34 -10.09 -5.45
C SER A 40 -12.30 -8.59 -5.68
N LEU A 41 -12.29 -8.18 -6.96
CA LEU A 41 -12.38 -6.76 -7.32
C LEU A 41 -13.62 -6.08 -6.72
N GLU A 42 -14.75 -6.80 -6.69
CA GLU A 42 -15.99 -6.29 -6.12
C GLU A 42 -15.88 -6.07 -4.61
N ASP A 43 -15.17 -6.95 -3.88
CA ASP A 43 -14.95 -6.79 -2.44
C ASP A 43 -14.12 -5.54 -2.14
N TYR A 44 -13.01 -5.33 -2.87
CA TYR A 44 -12.19 -4.14 -2.72
C TYR A 44 -12.97 -2.87 -3.08
N ARG A 45 -13.74 -2.86 -4.17
CA ARG A 45 -14.59 -1.71 -4.54
C ARG A 45 -15.60 -1.38 -3.44
N ARG A 46 -16.27 -2.39 -2.88
CA ARG A 46 -17.18 -2.20 -1.74
C ARG A 46 -16.45 -1.63 -0.53
N ARG A 47 -15.25 -2.13 -0.24
CA ARG A 47 -14.44 -1.65 0.88
C ARG A 47 -14.06 -0.18 0.70
N TYR A 48 -13.59 0.23 -0.46
CA TYR A 48 -13.33 1.63 -0.76
C TYR A 48 -14.60 2.49 -0.66
N ALA A 49 -15.72 2.03 -1.18
CA ALA A 49 -17.00 2.75 -1.08
C ALA A 49 -17.43 2.91 0.38
N TRP A 50 -17.21 1.89 1.21
CA TRP A 50 -17.48 1.96 2.65
C TRP A 50 -16.64 3.05 3.33
N TYR A 51 -15.33 3.07 3.13
CA TYR A 51 -14.45 4.12 3.70
C TYR A 51 -14.85 5.50 3.19
N ARG A 52 -15.17 5.63 1.90
CA ARG A 52 -15.62 6.87 1.28
C ARG A 52 -17.04 7.29 1.68
N SER A 53 -17.77 6.47 2.40
CA SER A 53 -19.06 6.88 3.00
C SER A 53 -18.88 7.88 4.15
N ASP A 54 -17.70 7.95 4.77
CA ASP A 54 -17.35 8.97 5.76
C ASP A 54 -17.34 10.38 5.12
N ALA A 55 -18.21 11.26 5.61
CA ALA A 55 -18.37 12.59 5.05
C ALA A 55 -17.11 13.48 5.21
N TRP A 56 -16.38 13.29 6.30
CA TRP A 56 -15.15 14.07 6.54
C TRP A 56 -13.98 13.56 5.69
N LEU A 57 -13.90 12.27 5.43
CA LEU A 57 -12.91 11.75 4.48
C LEU A 57 -13.16 12.27 3.05
N ARG A 58 -14.43 12.31 2.62
CA ARG A 58 -14.78 12.94 1.33
C ARG A 58 -14.44 14.44 1.31
N ALA A 59 -14.77 15.15 2.39
CA ALA A 59 -14.40 16.55 2.50
C ALA A 59 -12.89 16.78 2.44
N ALA A 60 -12.11 15.92 3.09
CA ALA A 60 -10.66 15.95 3.05
C ALA A 60 -10.11 15.76 1.63
N HIS A 61 -10.65 14.81 0.87
CA HIS A 61 -10.27 14.62 -0.54
C HIS A 61 -10.66 15.79 -1.44
N ALA A 62 -11.73 16.52 -1.09
CA ALA A 62 -12.16 17.70 -1.84
C ALA A 62 -11.39 18.97 -1.47
N ALA A 63 -10.76 19.00 -0.31
CA ALA A 63 -10.12 20.20 0.23
C ALA A 63 -8.74 20.50 -0.37
N CYS A 64 -7.96 19.47 -0.70
CA CYS A 64 -6.59 19.64 -1.20
C CYS A 64 -6.14 18.43 -2.05
N PRO A 65 -5.04 18.56 -2.82
CA PRO A 65 -4.41 17.44 -3.50
C PRO A 65 -3.89 16.37 -2.53
N TRP A 66 -3.79 15.13 -3.03
CA TRP A 66 -3.22 14.01 -2.30
C TRP A 66 -2.14 13.34 -3.16
N LEU A 67 -0.99 13.09 -2.57
CA LEU A 67 0.00 12.14 -3.07
C LEU A 67 -0.13 10.86 -2.25
N VAL A 68 -0.28 9.74 -2.93
CA VAL A 68 -0.66 8.49 -2.29
C VAL A 68 0.30 7.36 -2.66
N THR A 69 0.63 6.55 -1.69
CA THR A 69 1.20 5.21 -1.89
C THR A 69 0.42 4.23 -1.03
N TRP A 70 0.55 2.94 -1.32
CA TRP A 70 -0.03 1.90 -0.49
C TRP A 70 0.96 1.39 0.57
N ASP A 71 0.42 0.67 1.56
CA ASP A 71 1.16 -0.31 2.32
C ASP A 71 0.63 -1.72 2.02
N ASP A 72 0.37 -2.57 2.98
CA ASP A 72 -0.09 -3.94 2.73
C ASP A 72 -1.61 -4.08 2.70
N HIS A 73 -2.31 -3.41 3.60
CA HIS A 73 -3.75 -3.58 3.77
C HIS A 73 -4.61 -3.12 2.59
N GLU A 74 -4.06 -2.40 1.64
CA GLU A 74 -4.73 -2.17 0.36
C GLU A 74 -4.85 -3.45 -0.48
N VAL A 75 -4.07 -4.51 -0.12
CA VAL A 75 -4.06 -5.80 -0.80
C VAL A 75 -4.29 -6.95 0.18
N ASP A 76 -3.33 -7.23 1.05
CA ASP A 76 -3.32 -8.34 1.99
C ASP A 76 -2.23 -8.10 3.04
N ASN A 77 -2.57 -8.30 4.31
CA ASN A 77 -1.65 -8.08 5.42
C ASN A 77 -0.29 -8.72 5.15
N ASP A 78 0.78 -7.98 5.37
CA ASP A 78 2.18 -8.41 5.26
C ASP A 78 2.61 -9.07 3.95
N TYR A 79 1.86 -8.90 2.85
CA TYR A 79 2.27 -9.46 1.56
C TYR A 79 3.60 -8.89 1.07
N ALA A 80 4.31 -9.67 0.28
CA ALA A 80 5.57 -9.28 -0.33
C ALA A 80 5.63 -9.74 -1.80
N GLY A 81 5.59 -8.77 -2.72
CA GLY A 81 5.59 -9.10 -4.14
C GLY A 81 4.38 -9.93 -4.57
N LEU A 82 4.61 -11.18 -4.93
CA LEU A 82 3.58 -12.16 -5.28
C LEU A 82 3.36 -13.20 -4.17
N GLN A 83 3.85 -12.95 -2.97
CA GLN A 83 3.69 -13.86 -1.83
C GLN A 83 2.66 -13.31 -0.85
N SER A 84 1.58 -14.08 -0.61
CA SER A 84 0.63 -13.83 0.48
C SER A 84 1.28 -14.15 1.83
N GLU A 85 0.83 -13.50 2.89
CA GLU A 85 1.15 -13.88 4.28
C GLU A 85 0.69 -15.32 4.58
N HIS A 86 -0.40 -15.75 3.97
CA HIS A 86 -1.00 -17.06 4.18
C HIS A 86 -0.68 -18.04 3.05
N PRO A 87 0.14 -19.09 3.29
CA PRO A 87 0.51 -20.07 2.26
C PRO A 87 -0.70 -20.75 1.58
N ALA A 88 -1.80 -20.92 2.30
CA ALA A 88 -3.02 -21.50 1.77
C ALA A 88 -3.67 -20.67 0.64
N GLU A 89 -3.42 -19.37 0.60
CA GLU A 89 -3.98 -18.43 -0.37
C GLU A 89 -3.05 -18.19 -1.57
N GLN A 90 -1.84 -18.72 -1.51
CA GLN A 90 -0.78 -18.46 -2.50
C GLN A 90 -1.22 -18.74 -3.94
N ALA A 91 -2.03 -19.78 -4.17
CA ALA A 91 -2.46 -20.16 -5.51
C ALA A 91 -3.35 -19.09 -6.19
N THR A 92 -4.10 -18.33 -5.43
CA THR A 92 -5.03 -17.30 -5.91
C THR A 92 -4.51 -15.88 -5.71
N PHE A 93 -3.41 -15.72 -4.99
CA PHE A 93 -2.92 -14.42 -4.55
C PHE A 93 -2.61 -13.46 -5.69
N ALA A 94 -2.05 -13.93 -6.80
CA ALA A 94 -1.78 -13.09 -7.96
C ALA A 94 -3.05 -12.42 -8.53
N ALA A 95 -4.17 -13.16 -8.55
CA ALA A 95 -5.47 -12.62 -8.99
C ALA A 95 -6.04 -11.63 -7.95
N ARG A 96 -5.93 -11.96 -6.65
CA ARG A 96 -6.31 -11.07 -5.55
C ARG A 96 -5.56 -9.73 -5.64
N ARG A 97 -4.23 -9.78 -5.78
CA ARG A 97 -3.40 -8.59 -5.91
C ARG A 97 -3.77 -7.73 -7.13
N ALA A 98 -4.03 -8.36 -8.28
CA ALA A 98 -4.47 -7.65 -9.48
C ALA A 98 -5.80 -6.92 -9.27
N ALA A 99 -6.75 -7.57 -8.59
CA ALA A 99 -8.04 -6.99 -8.21
C ALA A 99 -7.87 -5.79 -7.26
N ALA A 100 -7.02 -5.93 -6.25
CA ALA A 100 -6.71 -4.89 -5.28
C ALA A 100 -6.09 -3.65 -5.95
N TYR A 101 -5.08 -3.84 -6.82
CA TYR A 101 -4.44 -2.76 -7.54
C TYR A 101 -5.40 -2.02 -8.47
N GLN A 102 -6.29 -2.76 -9.15
CA GLN A 102 -7.32 -2.15 -9.97
C GLN A 102 -8.27 -1.29 -9.13
N ALA A 103 -8.74 -1.79 -7.98
CA ALA A 103 -9.60 -1.04 -7.08
C ALA A 103 -8.90 0.19 -6.49
N TYR A 104 -7.63 0.05 -6.11
CA TYR A 104 -6.81 1.16 -5.62
C TYR A 104 -6.75 2.30 -6.65
N TRP A 105 -6.39 1.97 -7.90
CA TRP A 105 -6.32 2.96 -8.97
C TRP A 105 -7.67 3.62 -9.27
N GLU A 106 -8.78 2.88 -9.18
CA GLU A 106 -10.13 3.41 -9.41
C GLU A 106 -10.59 4.40 -8.32
N HIS A 107 -10.09 4.23 -7.10
CA HIS A 107 -10.59 4.97 -5.94
C HIS A 107 -9.61 6.01 -5.39
N MET A 108 -8.34 5.90 -5.68
CA MET A 108 -7.33 6.85 -5.21
C MET A 108 -7.03 7.91 -6.28
N PRO A 109 -6.62 9.14 -5.90
CA PRO A 109 -6.36 10.24 -6.83
C PRO A 109 -5.05 10.02 -7.58
N MET A 110 -5.08 9.16 -8.58
CA MET A 110 -3.92 8.72 -9.34
C MET A 110 -4.01 9.10 -10.83
N PRO A 111 -2.86 9.37 -11.47
CA PRO A 111 -2.80 9.60 -12.91
C PRO A 111 -3.32 8.39 -13.72
N ARG A 112 -3.95 8.67 -14.85
CA ARG A 112 -4.41 7.60 -15.77
C ARG A 112 -3.28 6.70 -16.26
N ALA A 113 -2.09 7.25 -16.41
CA ALA A 113 -0.90 6.50 -16.82
C ALA A 113 -0.47 5.41 -15.82
N MET A 114 -0.88 5.51 -14.55
CA MET A 114 -0.60 4.51 -13.50
C MET A 114 -1.61 3.36 -13.48
N ARG A 115 -2.51 3.28 -14.46
CA ARG A 115 -3.47 2.16 -14.54
C ARG A 115 -2.76 0.82 -14.49
N PRO A 116 -3.21 -0.14 -13.65
CA PRO A 116 -2.61 -1.46 -13.58
C PRO A 116 -2.65 -2.20 -14.92
N ILE A 117 -1.56 -2.89 -15.24
CA ILE A 117 -1.44 -3.73 -16.44
C ILE A 117 -0.90 -5.10 -16.01
N GLY A 118 -1.62 -6.18 -16.33
CA GLY A 118 -1.19 -7.55 -16.02
C GLY A 118 -0.96 -7.82 -14.53
N GLY A 119 -1.68 -7.12 -13.64
CA GLY A 119 -1.54 -7.30 -12.18
C GLY A 119 -0.32 -6.58 -11.57
N ALA A 120 0.32 -5.67 -12.32
CA ALA A 120 1.36 -4.76 -11.83
C ALA A 120 0.93 -3.30 -12.00
N MET A 121 1.41 -2.43 -11.12
CA MET A 121 1.17 -0.99 -11.20
C MET A 121 2.47 -0.24 -10.90
N SER A 122 2.84 0.72 -11.74
CA SER A 122 4.01 1.58 -11.47
C SER A 122 3.59 2.69 -10.51
N LEU A 123 3.82 2.46 -9.22
CA LEU A 123 3.43 3.40 -8.16
C LEU A 123 4.57 4.33 -7.76
N PHE A 124 5.81 3.84 -7.71
CA PHE A 124 6.95 4.67 -7.35
C PHE A 124 7.26 5.72 -8.44
N GLY A 125 7.64 6.90 -8.01
CA GLY A 125 7.92 8.01 -8.91
C GLY A 125 8.22 9.29 -8.17
N THR A 126 8.61 10.34 -8.91
CA THR A 126 8.85 11.68 -8.37
C THR A 126 7.73 12.62 -8.74
N THR A 127 7.23 13.36 -7.75
CA THR A 127 6.35 14.52 -7.94
C THR A 127 7.08 15.76 -7.49
N GLN A 128 7.25 16.70 -8.41
CA GLN A 128 7.90 17.99 -8.12
C GLN A 128 6.86 19.06 -7.86
N ILE A 129 7.06 19.87 -6.83
CA ILE A 129 6.20 21.00 -6.49
C ILE A 129 7.06 22.28 -6.54
N GLY A 130 6.89 23.01 -7.63
CA GLY A 130 7.74 24.17 -7.92
C GLY A 130 9.23 23.79 -7.97
N ASP A 131 10.05 24.64 -7.38
CA ASP A 131 11.48 24.46 -7.17
C ASP A 131 11.86 24.12 -5.72
N LEU A 132 10.85 23.94 -4.85
CA LEU A 132 11.03 23.77 -3.41
C LEU A 132 11.07 22.31 -2.96
N PHE A 133 10.24 21.44 -3.56
CA PHE A 133 10.07 20.06 -3.10
C PHE A 133 10.08 19.06 -4.24
N ALA A 134 10.80 17.96 -4.05
CA ALA A 134 10.69 16.76 -4.84
C ALA A 134 10.26 15.60 -3.91
N PHE A 135 9.05 15.08 -4.11
CA PHE A 135 8.54 13.93 -3.37
C PHE A 135 8.83 12.66 -4.13
N HIS A 136 9.70 11.81 -3.60
CA HIS A 136 9.97 10.48 -4.11
C HIS A 136 9.03 9.47 -3.43
N MET A 137 7.95 9.14 -4.10
CA MET A 137 7.01 8.12 -3.60
C MET A 137 7.62 6.74 -3.82
N LEU A 138 7.63 5.92 -2.79
CA LEU A 138 8.19 4.56 -2.82
C LEU A 138 7.06 3.52 -2.71
N ASP A 139 7.29 2.37 -3.34
CA ASP A 139 6.47 1.17 -3.20
C ASP A 139 7.26 0.14 -2.40
N THR A 140 6.88 -0.07 -1.16
CA THR A 140 7.57 -0.98 -0.24
C THR A 140 6.96 -2.38 -0.21
N ARG A 141 5.99 -2.69 -1.08
CA ARG A 141 5.28 -3.96 -1.06
C ARG A 141 5.44 -4.77 -2.35
N GLN A 142 5.28 -4.16 -3.52
CA GLN A 142 5.25 -4.88 -4.79
C GLN A 142 6.59 -5.54 -5.15
N TYR A 143 7.69 -4.94 -4.73
CA TYR A 143 9.05 -5.33 -5.15
C TYR A 143 9.91 -5.89 -4.03
N ARG A 144 9.40 -5.90 -2.80
CA ARG A 144 10.17 -6.34 -1.64
C ARG A 144 10.41 -7.85 -1.62
N SER A 145 11.53 -8.25 -1.05
CA SER A 145 11.76 -9.63 -0.67
C SER A 145 10.82 -10.06 0.45
N PRO A 146 10.34 -11.30 0.46
CA PRO A 146 9.55 -11.84 1.58
C PRO A 146 10.29 -11.74 2.91
N GLN A 147 9.56 -11.71 4.02
CA GLN A 147 10.18 -11.67 5.35
C GLN A 147 11.10 -12.88 5.58
N VAL A 148 12.29 -12.64 6.15
CA VAL A 148 13.21 -13.71 6.55
C VAL A 148 12.70 -14.48 7.77
N CYS A 149 13.07 -15.75 7.85
CA CYS A 149 12.90 -16.60 9.05
C CYS A 149 11.49 -16.54 9.63
N SER A 150 10.49 -16.31 8.81
CA SER A 150 9.09 -16.34 9.21
C SER A 150 8.70 -17.74 9.69
N LYS A 151 7.85 -17.81 10.70
CA LYS A 151 7.43 -19.09 11.31
C LYS A 151 6.00 -19.43 10.89
N PRO A 152 5.73 -20.66 10.44
CA PRO A 152 4.36 -21.09 10.16
C PRO A 152 3.40 -20.80 11.31
N PRO A 153 2.11 -20.55 11.05
CA PRO A 153 1.43 -20.71 9.75
C PRO A 153 1.55 -19.51 8.80
N ARG A 154 2.22 -18.44 9.18
CA ARG A 154 2.38 -17.22 8.38
C ARG A 154 3.76 -17.13 7.76
N VAL A 155 3.86 -16.42 6.63
CA VAL A 155 5.14 -16.13 5.96
C VAL A 155 5.50 -14.63 6.01
N GLY A 156 4.81 -13.86 6.82
CA GLY A 156 5.02 -12.44 7.10
C GLY A 156 4.69 -12.10 8.55
N GLY A 157 4.81 -10.82 8.94
CA GLY A 157 4.35 -10.26 10.21
C GLY A 157 4.98 -10.82 11.50
N SER A 158 6.03 -11.62 11.39
CA SER A 158 6.65 -12.26 12.56
C SER A 158 7.76 -11.41 13.15
N ARG A 159 7.89 -11.43 14.48
CA ARG A 159 9.11 -10.96 15.11
C ARG A 159 10.21 -12.00 14.92
N VAL A 160 11.36 -11.53 14.45
CA VAL A 160 12.55 -12.36 14.22
C VAL A 160 13.69 -11.79 15.02
N PHE A 161 14.37 -12.64 15.78
CA PHE A 161 15.59 -12.27 16.49
C PHE A 161 16.79 -12.51 15.58
N VAL A 162 17.71 -11.56 15.53
CA VAL A 162 18.86 -11.58 14.61
C VAL A 162 19.73 -12.83 14.82
N ASP A 163 19.95 -13.22 16.08
CA ASP A 163 20.70 -14.40 16.47
C ASP A 163 20.02 -15.74 16.08
N GLU A 164 18.70 -15.72 15.83
CA GLU A 164 17.93 -16.87 15.38
C GLU A 164 17.75 -16.92 13.84
N CYS A 165 18.23 -15.91 13.12
CA CYS A 165 17.99 -15.76 11.69
C CYS A 165 19.28 -15.64 10.88
N PRO A 166 19.87 -16.76 10.40
CA PRO A 166 21.13 -16.76 9.65
C PRO A 166 21.05 -15.96 8.32
N THR A 167 19.86 -15.76 7.78
CA THR A 167 19.62 -15.03 6.52
C THR A 167 19.25 -13.57 6.71
N TRP A 168 19.39 -13.03 7.93
CA TRP A 168 19.07 -11.65 8.23
C TRP A 168 19.84 -10.65 7.36
N GLU A 169 21.13 -10.90 7.16
CA GLU A 169 22.04 -10.03 6.40
C GLU A 169 22.26 -10.47 4.95
N ASP A 170 21.36 -11.29 4.39
CA ASP A 170 21.49 -11.72 3.00
C ASP A 170 21.46 -10.51 2.04
N PRO A 171 22.58 -10.20 1.35
CA PRO A 171 22.69 -9.04 0.48
C PRO A 171 21.83 -9.13 -0.80
N GLY A 172 21.30 -10.31 -1.11
CA GLY A 172 20.36 -10.50 -2.21
C GLY A 172 18.94 -10.02 -1.90
N ARG A 173 18.68 -9.57 -0.68
CA ARG A 173 17.36 -9.13 -0.23
C ARG A 173 17.21 -7.61 -0.34
N SER A 174 15.99 -7.20 -0.63
CA SER A 174 15.67 -5.78 -0.79
C SER A 174 14.27 -5.47 -0.27
N MET A 175 14.11 -4.29 0.30
CA MET A 175 12.81 -3.71 0.65
C MET A 175 12.16 -3.03 -0.58
N LEU A 176 12.94 -2.46 -1.47
CA LEU A 176 12.48 -1.66 -2.60
C LEU A 176 12.54 -2.40 -3.93
N GLY A 177 13.36 -3.46 -4.01
CA GLY A 177 13.66 -4.16 -5.25
C GLY A 177 14.65 -3.40 -6.14
N GLY A 178 15.49 -4.12 -6.86
CA GLY A 178 16.59 -3.55 -7.64
C GLY A 178 16.20 -2.45 -8.64
N PRO A 179 15.07 -2.55 -9.37
CA PRO A 179 14.64 -1.46 -10.26
C PRO A 179 14.36 -0.15 -9.53
N GLN A 180 13.67 -0.20 -8.40
CA GLN A 180 13.33 0.99 -7.62
C GLN A 180 14.56 1.56 -6.89
N GLU A 181 15.45 0.70 -6.39
CA GLU A 181 16.72 1.14 -5.78
C GLU A 181 17.59 1.91 -6.78
N ARG A 182 17.76 1.39 -8.01
CA ARG A 182 18.50 2.10 -9.05
C ARG A 182 17.84 3.43 -9.43
N TRP A 183 16.53 3.45 -9.49
CA TRP A 183 15.79 4.67 -9.80
C TRP A 183 16.00 5.74 -8.72
N ILE A 184 15.80 5.42 -7.43
CA ILE A 184 15.95 6.40 -6.34
C ILE A 184 17.41 6.87 -6.19
N ASP A 185 18.38 5.97 -6.35
CA ASP A 185 19.81 6.34 -6.36
C ASP A 185 20.11 7.35 -7.48
N GLY A 186 19.56 7.16 -8.67
CA GLY A 186 19.66 8.10 -9.78
C GLY A 186 19.03 9.47 -9.47
N GLN A 187 17.88 9.50 -8.79
CA GLN A 187 17.22 10.75 -8.39
C GLN A 187 18.08 11.52 -7.37
N LEU A 188 18.62 10.83 -6.37
CA LEU A 188 19.41 11.45 -5.31
C LEU A 188 20.80 11.95 -5.77
N ARG A 189 21.37 11.34 -6.82
CA ARG A 189 22.66 11.81 -7.41
C ARG A 189 22.48 12.92 -8.42
N GLY A 190 21.32 13.09 -8.99
CA GLY A 190 21.01 14.09 -10.01
C GLY A 190 20.40 15.39 -9.47
N SER A 191 20.17 15.45 -8.15
CA SER A 191 19.61 16.61 -7.45
C SER A 191 20.68 17.57 -6.92
#